data_2ea8d1a1d3e36c075c61d2b50d50ff2d
#
_entry.id   2ea8d1a1d3e36c075c61d2b50d50ff2d
#
_cell.length_a   1.000
_cell.length_b   1.000
_cell.length_c   1.000
_cell.angle_alpha   90.00
_cell.angle_beta   90.00
_cell.angle_gamma   90.00
#
_symmetry.space_group_name_H-M   'P 1'
#
loop_
_entity.id
_entity.type
_entity.pdbx_description
1 polymer ?
#
loop_
_entity_poly.entity_id
_entity_poly.type
_entity_poly.pdbx_seq_one_letter_code
_entity_poly.pdbx_strand_id
1 'polypeptide(L)'
;GISVQQYLEYYGVFAEERVKDYMADILEVLGQVHALGIVHRDITAGNIMISDDGIVKLIDFGIAREVKKEQGKDTVVLGTVGYAAPEQFGFHQSDARTDLYAVGVLCNEMLTGKLPGDGLYNGSQNMQKIILKATAIDAKQRFQTADEMRRALATKKRKQKLSEILLPLPGFRTGKTWKKVAACLGYAFWGIYSIGSIAECNKNIATMLLEALSLGIYLWLPMAVLTNYGSWNQKIYPFSRMPVAAKIILELVLSLVFFVGGYAIENYLRVDVMHIVGK
;
A
#
# COMPACT_ATOMS: atom_id res chain seq x y z
N GLY A 1 5.65 4.31 13.30
CA GLY A 1 6.04 4.88 12.01
C GLY A 1 7.13 5.92 12.17
N ILE A 2 7.81 6.27 11.10
CA ILE A 2 8.92 7.24 11.05
C ILE A 2 8.62 8.32 10.01
N SER A 3 9.22 9.52 10.13
CA SER A 3 9.10 10.53 9.09
C SER A 3 9.99 10.16 7.87
N VAL A 4 9.67 10.73 6.69
CA VAL A 4 10.54 10.62 5.50
C VAL A 4 11.93 11.15 5.81
N GLN A 5 12.04 12.24 6.57
CA GLN A 5 13.33 12.79 7.02
C GLN A 5 14.12 11.74 7.82
N GLN A 6 13.52 11.15 8.85
CA GLN A 6 14.17 10.10 9.64
C GLN A 6 14.54 8.88 8.78
N TYR A 7 13.69 8.52 7.82
CA TYR A 7 14.02 7.44 6.90
C TYR A 7 15.28 7.75 6.08
N LEU A 8 15.38 8.96 5.53
CA LEU A 8 16.56 9.39 4.76
C LEU A 8 17.83 9.38 5.60
N GLU A 9 17.74 9.80 6.86
CA GLU A 9 18.86 9.81 7.81
C GLU A 9 19.35 8.39 8.17
N TYR A 10 18.43 7.44 8.39
CA TYR A 10 18.79 6.09 8.85
C TYR A 10 19.01 5.08 7.72
N TYR A 11 18.28 5.18 6.62
CA TYR A 11 18.25 4.17 5.56
C TYR A 11 18.73 4.69 4.20
N GLY A 12 18.93 6.00 4.07
CA GLY A 12 19.32 6.64 2.81
C GLY A 12 18.15 6.85 1.86
N VAL A 13 18.46 7.00 0.58
CA VAL A 13 17.50 7.39 -0.46
C VAL A 13 16.53 6.28 -0.84
N PHE A 14 15.38 6.67 -1.34
CA PHE A 14 14.34 5.73 -1.77
C PHE A 14 14.55 5.28 -3.22
N ALA A 15 14.08 4.07 -3.53
CA ALA A 15 13.94 3.63 -4.92
C ALA A 15 12.85 4.44 -5.64
N GLU A 16 13.05 4.76 -6.91
CA GLU A 16 12.15 5.61 -7.71
C GLU A 16 10.69 5.11 -7.71
N GLU A 17 10.48 3.80 -7.83
CA GLU A 17 9.12 3.24 -7.82
C GLU A 17 8.40 3.51 -6.49
N ARG A 18 9.12 3.42 -5.37
CA ARG A 18 8.54 3.74 -4.05
C ARG A 18 8.21 5.22 -3.89
N VAL A 19 9.06 6.09 -4.42
CA VAL A 19 8.78 7.53 -4.44
C VAL A 19 7.52 7.82 -5.25
N LYS A 20 7.34 7.18 -6.41
CA LYS A 20 6.13 7.33 -7.23
C LYS A 20 4.87 6.91 -6.48
N ASP A 21 4.91 5.77 -5.78
CA ASP A 21 3.78 5.26 -5.01
C ASP A 21 3.42 6.25 -3.88
N TYR A 22 4.39 6.64 -3.07
CA TYR A 22 4.17 7.57 -1.95
C TYR A 22 3.68 8.95 -2.41
N MET A 23 4.24 9.46 -3.50
CA MET A 23 3.79 10.74 -4.05
C MET A 23 2.39 10.66 -4.66
N ALA A 24 2.03 9.53 -5.24
CA ALA A 24 0.68 9.33 -5.74
C ALA A 24 -0.36 9.40 -4.61
N ASP A 25 -0.08 8.77 -3.47
CA ASP A 25 -0.95 8.80 -2.27
C ASP A 25 -1.05 10.23 -1.70
N ILE A 26 0.09 10.93 -1.56
CA ILE A 26 0.12 12.32 -1.08
C ILE A 26 -0.66 13.24 -2.02
N LEU A 27 -0.49 13.12 -3.33
CA LEU A 27 -1.19 13.93 -4.31
C LEU A 27 -2.68 13.65 -4.35
N GLU A 28 -3.12 12.43 -4.04
CA GLU A 28 -4.54 12.12 -3.89
C GLU A 28 -5.15 12.88 -2.70
N VAL A 29 -4.50 12.87 -1.56
CA VAL A 29 -4.91 13.64 -0.37
C VAL A 29 -4.91 15.14 -0.68
N LEU A 30 -3.83 15.67 -1.29
CA LEU A 30 -3.73 17.07 -1.66
C LEU A 30 -4.84 17.48 -2.64
N GLY A 31 -5.21 16.61 -3.59
CA GLY A 31 -6.32 16.88 -4.50
C GLY A 31 -7.65 17.11 -3.77
N GLN A 32 -7.93 16.32 -2.72
CA GLN A 32 -9.12 16.49 -1.90
C GLN A 32 -9.09 17.79 -1.07
N VAL A 33 -7.93 18.09 -0.47
CA VAL A 33 -7.72 19.30 0.34
C VAL A 33 -7.83 20.57 -0.54
N HIS A 34 -7.22 20.56 -1.71
CA HIS A 34 -7.28 21.67 -2.67
C HIS A 34 -8.69 21.89 -3.21
N ALA A 35 -9.49 20.84 -3.38
CA ALA A 35 -10.91 20.96 -3.78
C ALA A 35 -11.76 21.69 -2.73
N LEU A 36 -11.34 21.66 -1.45
CA LEU A 36 -11.95 22.42 -0.36
C LEU A 36 -11.41 23.86 -0.26
N GLY A 37 -10.52 24.27 -1.17
CA GLY A 37 -9.88 25.57 -1.14
C GLY A 37 -8.78 25.72 -0.07
N ILE A 38 -8.29 24.63 0.50
CA ILE A 38 -7.25 24.63 1.53
C ILE A 38 -5.89 24.33 0.87
N VAL A 39 -4.86 25.09 1.26
CA VAL A 39 -3.47 24.89 0.84
C VAL A 39 -2.64 24.56 2.07
N HIS A 40 -1.81 23.53 2.02
CA HIS A 40 -1.03 23.04 3.15
C HIS A 40 0.14 23.97 3.51
N ARG A 41 0.92 24.41 2.50
CA ARG A 41 2.02 25.38 2.56
C ARG A 41 3.32 24.93 3.24
N ASP A 42 3.34 23.76 3.85
CA ASP A 42 4.52 23.23 4.54
C ASP A 42 4.71 21.72 4.28
N ILE A 43 4.77 21.34 3.02
CA ILE A 43 5.08 19.96 2.61
C ILE A 43 6.59 19.77 2.66
N THR A 44 7.07 18.95 3.62
CA THR A 44 8.49 18.66 3.85
C THR A 44 8.67 17.19 4.19
N ALA A 45 9.91 16.70 4.14
CA ALA A 45 10.24 15.34 4.56
C ALA A 45 9.91 15.07 6.04
N GLY A 46 9.90 16.10 6.89
CA GLY A 46 9.51 16.01 8.31
C GLY A 46 8.00 15.83 8.51
N ASN A 47 7.19 16.39 7.60
CA ASN A 47 5.73 16.40 7.69
C ASN A 47 5.07 15.23 6.95
N ILE A 48 5.86 14.28 6.43
CA ILE A 48 5.36 13.03 5.85
C ILE A 48 5.78 11.86 6.74
N MET A 49 4.80 11.15 7.28
CA MET A 49 5.01 9.95 8.09
C MET A 49 4.78 8.68 7.27
N ILE A 50 5.65 7.71 7.46
CA ILE A 50 5.52 6.35 6.90
C ILE A 50 5.19 5.42 8.07
N SER A 51 4.02 4.79 8.03
CA SER A 51 3.60 3.82 9.03
C SER A 51 4.29 2.46 8.82
N ASP A 52 4.23 1.58 9.81
CA ASP A 52 4.89 0.26 9.77
C ASP A 52 4.33 -0.67 8.68
N ASP A 53 3.11 -0.42 8.21
CA ASP A 53 2.45 -1.09 7.09
C ASP A 53 2.74 -0.42 5.73
N GLY A 54 3.59 0.62 5.71
CA GLY A 54 4.04 1.30 4.50
C GLY A 54 3.08 2.36 3.95
N ILE A 55 2.05 2.74 4.72
CA ILE A 55 1.12 3.81 4.35
C ILE A 55 1.74 5.17 4.67
N VAL A 56 1.70 6.10 3.72
CA VAL A 56 2.13 7.48 3.94
C VAL A 56 0.98 8.34 4.46
N LYS A 57 1.32 9.24 5.37
CA LYS A 57 0.39 10.21 5.96
C LYS A 57 1.00 11.59 5.95
N LEU A 58 0.27 12.55 5.43
CA LEU A 58 0.60 13.97 5.55
C LEU A 58 0.13 14.46 6.92
N ILE A 59 1.04 15.04 7.67
CA ILE A 59 0.78 15.57 9.01
C ILE A 59 1.07 17.07 9.05
N ASP A 60 0.61 17.71 10.12
CA ASP A 60 0.85 19.10 10.42
C ASP A 60 0.29 20.11 9.41
N PHE A 61 -1.02 20.32 9.49
CA PHE A 61 -1.74 21.37 8.78
C PHE A 61 -1.67 22.74 9.53
N GLY A 62 -0.66 22.95 10.39
CA GLY A 62 -0.58 24.09 11.29
C GLY A 62 -0.54 25.47 10.62
N ILE A 63 -0.06 25.53 9.37
CA ILE A 63 -0.04 26.75 8.55
C ILE A 63 -0.98 26.69 7.35
N ALA A 64 -1.79 25.62 7.27
CA ALA A 64 -2.82 25.50 6.23
C ALA A 64 -3.80 26.68 6.34
N ARG A 65 -4.12 27.27 5.21
CA ARG A 65 -5.00 28.42 5.14
C ARG A 65 -5.98 28.31 3.97
N GLU A 66 -7.22 28.70 4.23
CA GLU A 66 -8.22 28.86 3.20
C GLU A 66 -7.82 29.96 2.21
N VAL A 67 -7.89 29.67 0.91
CA VAL A 67 -7.62 30.67 -0.13
C VAL A 67 -8.77 31.67 -0.19
N LYS A 68 -8.58 32.86 0.39
CA LYS A 68 -9.53 33.96 0.26
C LYS A 68 -9.31 34.67 -1.08
N LYS A 69 -10.35 34.74 -1.90
CA LYS A 69 -10.34 35.39 -3.23
C LYS A 69 -10.00 36.87 -3.26
N GLU A 70 -9.97 37.55 -2.11
CA GLU A 70 -9.88 39.02 -2.01
C GLU A 70 -8.56 39.59 -1.46
N GLN A 71 -7.57 38.75 -1.08
CA GLN A 71 -6.29 39.23 -0.56
C GLN A 71 -5.15 38.91 -1.55
N GLY A 72 -4.64 39.93 -2.19
CA GLY A 72 -3.65 39.86 -3.27
C GLY A 72 -2.21 39.48 -2.89
N LYS A 73 -1.87 39.32 -1.60
CA LYS A 73 -0.51 38.95 -1.15
C LYS A 73 -0.55 38.22 0.19
N ASP A 74 0.31 37.23 0.35
CA ASP A 74 0.62 36.67 1.68
C ASP A 74 1.43 37.73 2.48
N THR A 75 0.99 38.01 3.69
CA THR A 75 1.56 39.10 4.53
C THR A 75 2.74 38.64 5.36
N VAL A 76 3.09 37.35 5.35
CA VAL A 76 4.17 36.77 6.15
C VAL A 76 4.92 35.78 5.25
N VAL A 77 6.26 35.75 5.37
CA VAL A 77 7.08 34.69 4.75
C VAL A 77 6.73 33.37 5.43
N LEU A 78 6.17 32.43 4.64
CA LEU A 78 5.66 31.15 5.10
C LEU A 78 6.43 30.03 4.42
N GLY A 79 6.66 28.94 5.17
CA GLY A 79 7.25 27.70 4.63
C GLY A 79 8.68 27.45 5.09
N THR A 80 9.06 26.18 4.98
CA THR A 80 10.40 25.70 5.38
C THR A 80 11.42 26.02 4.31
N VAL A 81 12.57 26.57 4.72
CA VAL A 81 13.68 26.92 3.78
C VAL A 81 14.07 25.71 2.95
N GLY A 82 14.17 25.90 1.65
CA GLY A 82 14.50 24.84 0.68
C GLY A 82 13.28 24.14 0.05
N TYR A 83 12.11 24.15 0.72
CA TYR A 83 10.85 23.59 0.18
C TYR A 83 9.86 24.69 -0.24
N ALA A 84 9.99 25.88 0.34
CA ALA A 84 9.08 26.97 0.09
C ALA A 84 9.14 27.41 -1.37
N ALA A 85 7.97 27.52 -1.99
CA ALA A 85 7.85 28.04 -3.35
C ALA A 85 8.17 29.56 -3.39
N PRO A 86 8.66 30.09 -4.53
CA PRO A 86 9.05 31.51 -4.64
C PRO A 86 7.98 32.50 -4.19
N GLU A 87 6.71 32.21 -4.46
CA GLU A 87 5.57 33.04 -4.05
C GLU A 87 5.40 33.15 -2.52
N GLN A 88 5.87 32.15 -1.74
CA GLN A 88 5.78 32.17 -0.27
C GLN A 88 6.71 33.21 0.38
N PHE A 89 7.66 33.75 -0.36
CA PHE A 89 8.52 34.83 0.08
C PHE A 89 7.89 36.24 -0.08
N GLY A 90 6.55 36.30 -0.17
CA GLY A 90 5.82 37.58 -0.16
C GLY A 90 5.62 38.23 -1.53
N PHE A 91 5.89 37.49 -2.63
CA PHE A 91 5.76 38.03 -3.99
C PHE A 91 4.33 37.91 -4.54
N HIS A 92 3.64 36.80 -4.23
CA HIS A 92 2.29 36.48 -4.71
C HIS A 92 1.51 35.67 -3.68
N GLN A 93 0.21 35.55 -3.91
CA GLN A 93 -0.64 34.70 -3.08
C GLN A 93 -0.34 33.21 -3.35
N SER A 94 -0.17 32.42 -2.27
CA SER A 94 -0.03 30.98 -2.34
C SER A 94 -1.34 30.31 -2.73
N ASP A 95 -1.28 29.37 -3.65
CA ASP A 95 -2.40 28.52 -4.08
C ASP A 95 -1.98 27.03 -4.11
N ALA A 96 -2.81 26.16 -4.65
CA ALA A 96 -2.56 24.72 -4.77
C ALA A 96 -1.20 24.39 -5.42
N ARG A 97 -0.70 25.22 -6.32
CA ARG A 97 0.57 25.03 -7.02
C ARG A 97 1.78 25.23 -6.12
N THR A 98 1.61 25.92 -5.00
CA THR A 98 2.62 26.06 -3.95
C THR A 98 2.94 24.70 -3.33
N ASP A 99 1.91 23.90 -3.02
CA ASP A 99 2.09 22.53 -2.49
C ASP A 99 2.72 21.62 -3.55
N LEU A 100 2.34 21.77 -4.82
CA LEU A 100 2.92 20.95 -5.92
C LEU A 100 4.39 21.24 -6.14
N TYR A 101 4.84 22.49 -5.91
CA TYR A 101 6.27 22.83 -5.89
C TYR A 101 6.99 22.06 -4.78
N ALA A 102 6.48 22.13 -3.55
CA ALA A 102 7.07 21.44 -2.42
C ALA A 102 7.09 19.91 -2.59
N VAL A 103 6.05 19.31 -3.20
CA VAL A 103 6.06 17.90 -3.61
C VAL A 103 7.19 17.60 -4.60
N GLY A 104 7.45 18.49 -5.56
CA GLY A 104 8.58 18.36 -6.50
C GLY A 104 9.93 18.36 -5.80
N VAL A 105 10.11 19.26 -4.83
CA VAL A 105 11.31 19.31 -3.96
C VAL A 105 11.46 18.02 -3.18
N LEU A 106 10.39 17.57 -2.53
CA LEU A 106 10.36 16.33 -1.76
C LEU A 106 10.69 15.09 -2.62
N CYS A 107 10.16 15.01 -3.86
CA CYS A 107 10.54 13.95 -4.80
C CYS A 107 12.05 13.92 -5.04
N ASN A 108 12.65 15.07 -5.27
CA ASN A 108 14.11 15.17 -5.48
C ASN A 108 14.88 14.70 -4.25
N GLU A 109 14.50 15.17 -3.09
CA GLU A 109 15.18 14.83 -1.83
C GLU A 109 15.06 13.34 -1.51
N MET A 110 13.89 12.73 -1.66
CA MET A 110 13.71 11.29 -1.47
C MET A 110 14.58 10.45 -2.40
N LEU A 111 14.85 10.93 -3.62
CA LEU A 111 15.65 10.22 -4.64
C LEU A 111 17.15 10.47 -4.53
N THR A 112 17.57 11.60 -3.95
CA THR A 112 18.99 12.04 -3.96
C THR A 112 19.56 12.24 -2.56
N GLY A 113 18.73 12.39 -1.56
CA GLY A 113 19.11 12.87 -0.21
C GLY A 113 19.46 14.36 -0.19
N LYS A 114 19.17 15.12 -1.25
CA LYS A 114 19.53 16.54 -1.42
C LYS A 114 18.35 17.36 -1.90
N LEU A 115 18.33 18.62 -1.51
CA LEU A 115 17.42 19.60 -2.10
C LEU A 115 17.80 19.89 -3.56
N PRO A 116 16.86 20.35 -4.43
CA PRO A 116 17.15 20.64 -5.84
C PRO A 116 18.29 21.65 -6.07
N GLY A 117 18.50 22.59 -5.14
CA GLY A 117 19.60 23.56 -5.19
C GLY A 117 20.99 22.93 -5.00
N ASP A 118 21.06 21.79 -4.28
CA ASP A 118 22.30 21.09 -3.94
C ASP A 118 22.57 19.91 -4.89
N GLY A 119 21.56 19.46 -5.64
CA GLY A 119 21.69 18.39 -6.59
C GLY A 119 20.36 17.87 -7.12
N LEU A 120 20.24 17.84 -8.43
CA LEU A 120 19.05 17.31 -9.12
C LEU A 120 19.19 15.81 -9.37
N TYR A 121 18.05 15.11 -9.27
CA TYR A 121 17.95 13.70 -9.63
C TYR A 121 18.29 13.50 -11.11
N ASN A 122 19.21 12.56 -11.39
CA ASN A 122 19.71 12.25 -12.71
C ASN A 122 19.38 10.83 -13.23
N GLY A 123 18.40 10.16 -12.61
CA GLY A 123 17.95 8.83 -13.02
C GLY A 123 17.01 8.84 -14.22
N SER A 124 15.76 8.40 -14.09
CA SER A 124 14.85 8.32 -15.23
C SER A 124 14.48 9.71 -15.78
N GLN A 125 14.48 9.84 -17.12
CA GLN A 125 14.09 11.09 -17.79
C GLN A 125 12.66 11.55 -17.45
N ASN A 126 11.76 10.60 -17.18
CA ASN A 126 10.39 10.93 -16.81
C ASN A 126 10.34 11.63 -15.45
N MET A 127 11.02 11.07 -14.44
CA MET A 127 11.06 11.66 -13.10
C MET A 127 11.78 13.01 -13.10
N GLN A 128 12.88 13.14 -13.85
CA GLN A 128 13.55 14.43 -14.03
C GLN A 128 12.60 15.51 -14.57
N LYS A 129 11.84 15.21 -15.63
CA LYS A 129 10.86 16.14 -16.20
C LYS A 129 9.77 16.52 -15.20
N ILE A 130 9.32 15.57 -14.37
CA ILE A 130 8.31 15.82 -13.35
C ILE A 130 8.86 16.77 -12.29
N ILE A 131 10.06 16.49 -11.77
CA ILE A 131 10.71 17.34 -10.76
C ILE A 131 10.91 18.75 -11.31
N LEU A 132 11.52 18.88 -12.50
CA LEU A 132 11.79 20.19 -13.13
C LEU A 132 10.50 20.96 -13.40
N LYS A 133 9.44 20.31 -13.87
CA LYS A 133 8.14 20.97 -14.08
C LYS A 133 7.51 21.39 -12.76
N ALA A 134 7.54 20.55 -11.73
CA ALA A 134 6.97 20.88 -10.43
C ALA A 134 7.70 22.05 -9.77
N THR A 135 9.04 22.10 -9.85
CA THR A 135 9.89 23.10 -9.23
C THR A 135 10.17 24.33 -10.10
N ALA A 136 9.39 24.53 -11.18
CA ALA A 136 9.51 25.73 -12.00
C ALA A 136 9.25 27.01 -11.18
N ILE A 137 10.03 28.07 -11.42
CA ILE A 137 9.91 29.36 -10.72
C ILE A 137 8.52 29.97 -10.95
N ASP A 138 8.10 30.03 -12.21
CA ASP A 138 6.75 30.49 -12.57
C ASP A 138 5.72 29.41 -12.29
N ALA A 139 4.79 29.70 -11.37
CA ALA A 139 3.69 28.81 -11.02
C ALA A 139 2.81 28.39 -12.22
N LYS A 140 2.75 29.20 -13.28
CA LYS A 140 2.01 28.86 -14.52
C LYS A 140 2.66 27.73 -15.30
N GLN A 141 3.96 27.53 -15.15
CA GLN A 141 4.70 26.46 -15.82
C GLN A 141 4.68 25.13 -15.05
N ARG A 142 4.21 25.16 -13.79
CA ARG A 142 4.08 23.97 -12.95
C ARG A 142 2.87 23.13 -13.37
N PHE A 143 2.69 21.99 -12.69
CA PHE A 143 1.43 21.28 -12.67
C PHE A 143 0.34 22.20 -12.10
N GLN A 144 -0.83 22.22 -12.71
CA GLN A 144 -1.91 23.10 -12.26
C GLN A 144 -2.82 22.44 -11.23
N THR A 145 -2.84 21.10 -11.16
CA THR A 145 -3.61 20.33 -10.17
C THR A 145 -2.80 19.15 -9.65
N ALA A 146 -3.11 18.70 -8.44
CA ALA A 146 -2.53 17.49 -7.86
C ALA A 146 -2.78 16.26 -8.75
N ASP A 147 -3.96 16.17 -9.37
CA ASP A 147 -4.32 15.06 -10.25
C ASP A 147 -3.53 15.08 -11.57
N GLU A 148 -3.19 16.26 -12.11
CA GLU A 148 -2.28 16.38 -13.27
C GLU A 148 -0.91 15.81 -12.93
N MET A 149 -0.33 16.18 -11.79
CA MET A 149 0.98 15.69 -11.34
C MET A 149 0.92 14.18 -11.04
N ARG A 150 -0.14 13.71 -10.39
CA ARG A 150 -0.37 12.28 -10.11
C ARG A 150 -0.42 11.45 -11.38
N ARG A 151 -1.12 11.90 -12.42
CA ARG A 151 -1.13 11.23 -13.74
C ARG A 151 0.23 11.20 -14.40
N ALA A 152 1.05 12.23 -14.24
CA ALA A 152 2.42 12.27 -14.78
C ALA A 152 3.35 11.28 -14.06
N LEU A 153 3.16 11.06 -12.75
CA LEU A 153 3.86 10.06 -11.95
C LEU A 153 3.40 8.63 -12.28
N ALA A 154 2.13 8.47 -12.63
CA ALA A 154 1.58 7.17 -12.98
C ALA A 154 2.33 6.64 -14.21
N THR A 155 3.30 5.80 -13.99
CA THR A 155 3.78 4.88 -15.01
C THR A 155 2.56 4.14 -15.56
N LYS A 156 2.45 3.97 -16.90
CA LYS A 156 1.46 3.07 -17.50
C LYS A 156 1.38 1.84 -16.62
N LYS A 157 0.22 1.57 -16.01
CA LYS A 157 0.00 0.42 -15.11
C LYS A 157 0.73 -0.77 -15.72
N ARG A 158 1.90 -1.08 -15.17
CA ARG A 158 2.62 -2.29 -15.53
C ARG A 158 1.61 -3.39 -15.24
N LYS A 159 1.19 -4.12 -16.27
CA LYS A 159 0.32 -5.30 -16.07
C LYS A 159 0.96 -6.06 -14.92
N GLN A 160 0.29 -6.08 -13.75
CA GLN A 160 0.82 -6.76 -12.59
C GLN A 160 1.24 -8.14 -13.06
N LYS A 161 2.55 -8.43 -12.99
CA LYS A 161 3.02 -9.75 -13.40
C LYS A 161 2.34 -10.75 -12.48
N LEU A 162 1.88 -11.85 -13.05
CA LEU A 162 1.28 -12.95 -12.27
C LEU A 162 2.13 -13.29 -11.03
N SER A 163 3.46 -13.10 -11.11
CA SER A 163 4.38 -13.25 -9.99
C SER A 163 4.13 -12.27 -8.84
N GLU A 164 3.65 -11.05 -9.09
CA GLU A 164 3.35 -10.05 -8.04
C GLU A 164 2.03 -10.39 -7.32
N ILE A 165 1.05 -10.93 -8.06
CA ILE A 165 -0.21 -11.42 -7.50
C ILE A 165 0.03 -12.67 -6.63
N LEU A 166 0.95 -13.55 -7.05
CA LEU A 166 1.27 -14.78 -6.34
C LEU A 166 2.26 -14.58 -5.18
N LEU A 167 2.98 -13.43 -5.14
CA LEU A 167 4.00 -13.18 -4.12
C LEU A 167 3.50 -13.32 -2.68
N PRO A 168 2.28 -12.89 -2.30
CA PRO A 168 1.76 -13.08 -0.96
C PRO A 168 1.43 -14.55 -0.64
N LEU A 169 1.27 -15.42 -1.64
CA LEU A 169 0.91 -16.81 -1.43
C LEU A 169 2.08 -17.61 -0.83
N PRO A 170 1.79 -18.56 0.08
CA PRO A 170 2.80 -19.47 0.62
C PRO A 170 3.56 -20.20 -0.48
N GLY A 171 4.89 -20.33 -0.30
CA GLY A 171 5.79 -20.93 -1.30
C GLY A 171 6.33 -19.94 -2.34
N PHE A 172 5.64 -18.82 -2.63
CA PHE A 172 6.10 -17.80 -3.59
C PHE A 172 6.88 -16.65 -2.93
N ARG A 173 6.80 -16.49 -1.62
CA ARG A 173 7.49 -15.43 -0.84
C ARG A 173 9.02 -15.59 -0.83
N THR A 174 9.52 -16.80 -1.06
CA THR A 174 10.96 -17.06 -1.07
C THR A 174 11.49 -17.06 -2.50
N GLY A 175 12.70 -16.52 -2.71
CA GLY A 175 13.33 -16.50 -4.03
C GLY A 175 13.71 -17.90 -4.59
N LYS A 176 13.57 -18.98 -3.80
CA LYS A 176 13.98 -20.33 -4.18
C LYS A 176 13.02 -20.99 -5.15
N THR A 177 13.49 -21.33 -6.34
CA THR A 177 12.68 -21.88 -7.45
C THR A 177 11.95 -23.17 -7.09
N TRP A 178 12.62 -24.10 -6.38
CA TRP A 178 12.02 -25.37 -5.99
C TRP A 178 10.79 -25.21 -5.09
N LYS A 179 10.79 -24.20 -4.20
CA LYS A 179 9.63 -23.90 -3.34
C LYS A 179 8.44 -23.39 -4.13
N LYS A 180 8.69 -22.61 -5.18
CA LYS A 180 7.64 -22.13 -6.11
C LYS A 180 7.02 -23.30 -6.88
N VAL A 181 7.85 -24.22 -7.37
CA VAL A 181 7.37 -25.43 -8.08
C VAL A 181 6.57 -26.30 -7.13
N ALA A 182 7.06 -26.56 -5.93
CA ALA A 182 6.33 -27.34 -4.93
C ALA A 182 4.99 -26.68 -4.54
N ALA A 183 4.94 -25.36 -4.42
CA ALA A 183 3.71 -24.61 -4.15
C ALA A 183 2.72 -24.75 -5.33
N CYS A 184 3.17 -24.58 -6.58
CA CYS A 184 2.32 -24.78 -7.75
C CYS A 184 1.71 -26.18 -7.79
N LEU A 185 2.51 -27.21 -7.57
CA LEU A 185 2.04 -28.61 -7.53
C LEU A 185 1.05 -28.84 -6.39
N GLY A 186 1.34 -28.30 -5.20
CA GLY A 186 0.46 -28.38 -4.04
C GLY A 186 -0.88 -27.70 -4.30
N TYR A 187 -0.89 -26.46 -4.78
CA TYR A 187 -2.14 -25.75 -5.10
C TYR A 187 -2.93 -26.42 -6.23
N ALA A 188 -2.25 -26.95 -7.26
CA ALA A 188 -2.90 -27.70 -8.32
C ALA A 188 -3.57 -28.97 -7.79
N PHE A 189 -2.85 -29.77 -6.98
CA PHE A 189 -3.38 -30.98 -6.34
C PHE A 189 -4.61 -30.67 -5.49
N TRP A 190 -4.52 -29.69 -4.59
CA TRP A 190 -5.62 -29.28 -3.72
C TRP A 190 -6.80 -28.68 -4.51
N GLY A 191 -6.53 -27.92 -5.56
CA GLY A 191 -7.55 -27.39 -6.44
C GLY A 191 -8.33 -28.48 -7.17
N ILE A 192 -7.61 -29.45 -7.75
CA ILE A 192 -8.21 -30.60 -8.45
C ILE A 192 -9.05 -31.43 -7.47
N TYR A 193 -8.52 -31.72 -6.28
CA TYR A 193 -9.23 -32.44 -5.24
C TYR A 193 -10.52 -31.71 -4.84
N SER A 194 -10.46 -30.39 -4.60
CA SER A 194 -11.62 -29.59 -4.22
C SER A 194 -12.68 -29.57 -5.32
N ILE A 195 -12.29 -29.45 -6.59
CA ILE A 195 -13.21 -29.48 -7.74
C ILE A 195 -13.85 -30.86 -7.85
N GLY A 196 -13.07 -31.93 -7.72
CA GLY A 196 -13.57 -33.31 -7.75
C GLY A 196 -14.61 -33.59 -6.66
N SER A 197 -14.29 -33.18 -5.41
CA SER A 197 -15.19 -33.36 -4.27
C SER A 197 -16.50 -32.60 -4.47
N ILE A 198 -16.46 -31.35 -4.94
CA ILE A 198 -17.67 -30.56 -5.23
C ILE A 198 -18.47 -31.17 -6.38
N ALA A 199 -17.82 -31.71 -7.40
CA ALA A 199 -18.46 -32.32 -8.58
C ALA A 199 -19.20 -33.63 -8.21
N GLU A 200 -18.66 -34.41 -7.25
CA GLU A 200 -19.31 -35.64 -6.78
C GLU A 200 -20.61 -35.32 -6.00
N CYS A 201 -20.74 -34.12 -5.44
CA CYS A 201 -21.95 -33.68 -4.72
C CYS A 201 -23.10 -33.22 -5.65
N ASN A 202 -23.08 -33.56 -6.91
CA ASN A 202 -23.84 -33.01 -8.03
C ASN A 202 -25.35 -33.28 -8.00
N LYS A 203 -26.06 -32.98 -6.91
CA LYS A 203 -27.55 -33.11 -6.90
C LYS A 203 -28.28 -31.80 -6.60
N ASN A 204 -27.64 -30.86 -5.93
CA ASN A 204 -28.29 -29.60 -5.56
C ASN A 204 -27.23 -28.51 -5.31
N ILE A 205 -27.52 -27.27 -5.68
CA ILE A 205 -26.65 -26.10 -5.45
C ILE A 205 -26.34 -25.94 -3.95
N ALA A 206 -27.30 -26.22 -3.07
CA ALA A 206 -27.12 -26.14 -1.63
C ALA A 206 -26.05 -27.13 -1.12
N THR A 207 -26.05 -28.38 -1.59
CA THR A 207 -25.03 -29.38 -1.21
C THR A 207 -23.66 -29.04 -1.75
N MET A 208 -23.57 -28.50 -2.95
CA MET A 208 -22.30 -28.01 -3.51
C MET A 208 -21.72 -26.84 -2.72
N LEU A 209 -22.56 -25.90 -2.28
CA LEU A 209 -22.13 -24.78 -1.43
C LEU A 209 -21.68 -25.23 -0.05
N LEU A 210 -22.37 -26.18 0.57
CA LEU A 210 -22.00 -26.76 1.86
C LEU A 210 -20.65 -27.51 1.76
N GLU A 211 -20.43 -28.28 0.70
CA GLU A 211 -19.17 -28.98 0.48
C GLU A 211 -18.02 -27.99 0.24
N ALA A 212 -18.23 -26.95 -0.57
CA ALA A 212 -17.23 -25.90 -0.78
C ALA A 212 -16.87 -25.17 0.52
N LEU A 213 -17.85 -24.94 1.38
CA LEU A 213 -17.63 -24.32 2.69
C LEU A 213 -16.83 -25.23 3.63
N SER A 214 -17.19 -26.52 3.70
CA SER A 214 -16.48 -27.50 4.53
C SER A 214 -15.02 -27.67 4.09
N LEU A 215 -14.78 -27.81 2.78
CA LEU A 215 -13.43 -27.83 2.19
C LEU A 215 -12.64 -26.57 2.54
N GLY A 216 -13.29 -25.41 2.54
CA GLY A 216 -12.67 -24.14 2.97
C GLY A 216 -12.19 -24.21 4.41
N ILE A 217 -12.99 -24.75 5.29
CA ILE A 217 -12.69 -24.84 6.72
C ILE A 217 -11.60 -25.86 7.03
N TYR A 218 -11.70 -27.08 6.50
CA TYR A 218 -10.77 -28.12 6.92
C TYR A 218 -9.48 -28.23 6.08
N LEU A 219 -9.47 -27.69 4.86
CA LEU A 219 -8.30 -27.72 3.98
C LEU A 219 -7.59 -26.40 3.87
N TRP A 220 -8.32 -25.37 3.45
CA TRP A 220 -7.70 -24.08 3.12
C TRP A 220 -7.42 -23.22 4.34
N LEU A 221 -8.27 -23.27 5.37
CA LEU A 221 -8.08 -22.46 6.58
C LEU A 221 -6.87 -22.94 7.41
N PRO A 222 -6.66 -24.24 7.70
CA PRO A 222 -5.46 -24.71 8.36
C PRO A 222 -4.19 -24.36 7.60
N MET A 223 -4.21 -24.47 6.27
CA MET A 223 -3.07 -24.11 5.44
C MET A 223 -2.76 -22.62 5.50
N ALA A 224 -3.78 -21.76 5.53
CA ALA A 224 -3.60 -20.32 5.67
C ALA A 224 -3.02 -19.95 7.05
N VAL A 225 -3.43 -20.64 8.11
CA VAL A 225 -2.89 -20.47 9.47
C VAL A 225 -1.45 -20.91 9.55
N LEU A 226 -1.12 -22.15 9.13
CA LEU A 226 0.25 -22.69 9.15
C LEU A 226 1.24 -21.87 8.34
N THR A 227 0.79 -21.29 7.25
CA THR A 227 1.65 -20.48 6.38
C THR A 227 1.69 -19.02 6.78
N ASN A 228 0.99 -18.64 7.86
CA ASN A 228 0.84 -17.25 8.31
C ASN A 228 0.44 -16.32 7.16
N TYR A 229 -0.56 -16.76 6.37
CA TYR A 229 -1.03 -15.99 5.22
C TYR A 229 -1.56 -14.62 5.66
N GLY A 230 -1.07 -13.55 5.01
CA GLY A 230 -1.43 -12.18 5.39
C GLY A 230 -0.77 -11.68 6.67
N SER A 231 0.21 -12.41 7.23
CA SER A 231 0.94 -12.03 8.47
C SER A 231 0.00 -11.75 9.65
N TRP A 232 -1.06 -12.57 9.78
CA TRP A 232 -2.12 -12.38 10.77
C TRP A 232 -1.59 -12.39 12.21
N ASN A 233 -0.55 -13.21 12.51
CA ASN A 233 0.06 -13.31 13.84
C ASN A 233 0.76 -12.02 14.30
N GLN A 234 1.05 -11.10 13.36
CA GLN A 234 1.63 -9.78 13.66
C GLN A 234 0.56 -8.70 13.83
N LYS A 235 -0.62 -8.90 13.24
CA LYS A 235 -1.71 -7.91 13.19
C LYS A 235 -2.70 -8.06 14.33
N ILE A 236 -2.88 -9.26 14.87
CA ILE A 236 -3.90 -9.55 15.88
C ILE A 236 -3.28 -9.52 17.27
N TYR A 237 -3.82 -8.67 18.16
CA TYR A 237 -3.50 -8.71 19.58
C TYR A 237 -4.23 -9.91 20.26
N PRO A 238 -3.63 -10.72 21.16
CA PRO A 238 -2.28 -10.55 21.77
C PRO A 238 -1.12 -11.22 21.00
N PHE A 239 -1.39 -11.86 19.85
CA PHE A 239 -0.38 -12.64 19.11
C PHE A 239 0.86 -11.82 18.73
N SER A 240 0.67 -10.53 18.38
CA SER A 240 1.77 -9.64 17.98
C SER A 240 2.88 -9.52 19.03
N ARG A 241 2.55 -9.69 20.33
CA ARG A 241 3.50 -9.56 21.45
C ARG A 241 4.09 -10.89 21.94
N MET A 242 3.65 -12.03 21.42
CA MET A 242 4.16 -13.34 21.84
C MET A 242 5.58 -13.59 21.32
N PRO A 243 6.40 -14.33 22.07
CA PRO A 243 7.70 -14.80 21.58
C PRO A 243 7.52 -15.75 20.38
N VAL A 244 8.53 -15.83 19.50
CA VAL A 244 8.47 -16.57 18.22
C VAL A 244 8.08 -18.03 18.42
N ALA A 245 8.65 -18.71 19.43
CA ALA A 245 8.34 -20.10 19.74
C ALA A 245 6.86 -20.29 20.10
N ALA A 246 6.29 -19.40 20.91
CA ALA A 246 4.88 -19.44 21.29
C ALA A 246 3.95 -19.18 20.08
N LYS A 247 4.33 -18.31 19.15
CA LYS A 247 3.60 -18.09 17.90
C LYS A 247 3.54 -19.35 17.05
N ILE A 248 4.67 -20.04 16.86
CA ILE A 248 4.75 -21.28 16.08
C ILE A 248 3.88 -22.38 16.70
N ILE A 249 3.97 -22.57 18.01
CA ILE A 249 3.17 -23.57 18.72
C ILE A 249 1.67 -23.28 18.54
N LEU A 250 1.27 -22.01 18.68
CA LEU A 250 -0.12 -21.60 18.57
C LEU A 250 -0.65 -21.75 17.13
N GLU A 251 0.17 -21.46 16.12
CA GLU A 251 -0.17 -21.69 14.71
C GLU A 251 -0.43 -23.18 14.44
N LEU A 252 0.43 -24.06 14.98
CA LEU A 252 0.26 -25.52 14.87
C LEU A 252 -1.02 -25.98 15.55
N VAL A 253 -1.28 -25.51 16.78
CA VAL A 253 -2.49 -25.88 17.54
C VAL A 253 -3.76 -25.40 16.83
N LEU A 254 -3.79 -24.13 16.39
CA LEU A 254 -4.94 -23.59 15.66
C LEU A 254 -5.19 -24.32 14.34
N SER A 255 -4.13 -24.63 13.60
CA SER A 255 -4.23 -25.39 12.36
C SER A 255 -4.81 -26.78 12.61
N LEU A 256 -4.38 -27.48 13.67
CA LEU A 256 -4.90 -28.78 14.06
C LEU A 256 -6.38 -28.70 14.46
N VAL A 257 -6.76 -27.69 15.24
CA VAL A 257 -8.16 -27.47 15.65
C VAL A 257 -9.05 -27.23 14.42
N PHE A 258 -8.64 -26.38 13.49
CA PHE A 258 -9.40 -26.16 12.26
C PHE A 258 -9.47 -27.40 11.37
N PHE A 259 -8.38 -28.18 11.28
CA PHE A 259 -8.36 -29.42 10.52
C PHE A 259 -9.31 -30.46 11.10
N VAL A 260 -9.19 -30.74 12.39
CA VAL A 260 -10.05 -31.75 13.08
C VAL A 260 -11.50 -31.31 13.13
N GLY A 261 -11.75 -30.04 13.50
CA GLY A 261 -13.10 -29.47 13.56
C GLY A 261 -13.76 -29.43 12.20
N GLY A 262 -13.02 -28.98 11.17
CA GLY A 262 -13.52 -28.93 9.81
C GLY A 262 -13.81 -30.30 9.22
N TYR A 263 -12.94 -31.30 9.49
CA TYR A 263 -13.18 -32.69 9.08
C TYR A 263 -14.41 -33.29 9.75
N ALA A 264 -14.63 -33.00 11.03
CA ALA A 264 -15.83 -33.45 11.74
C ALA A 264 -17.10 -32.81 11.15
N ILE A 265 -17.06 -31.52 10.80
CA ILE A 265 -18.17 -30.82 10.14
C ILE A 265 -18.44 -31.44 8.74
N GLU A 266 -17.40 -31.69 7.95
CA GLU A 266 -17.55 -32.31 6.64
C GLU A 266 -18.20 -33.70 6.75
N ASN A 267 -17.70 -34.52 7.68
CA ASN A 267 -18.24 -35.87 7.88
C ASN A 267 -19.70 -35.84 8.32
N TYR A 268 -20.06 -34.90 9.21
CA TYR A 268 -21.45 -34.67 9.60
C TYR A 268 -22.32 -34.24 8.41
N LEU A 269 -21.85 -33.30 7.62
CA LEU A 269 -22.56 -32.84 6.41
C LEU A 269 -22.74 -33.95 5.38
N ARG A 270 -21.73 -34.80 5.16
CA ARG A 270 -21.83 -35.92 4.22
C ARG A 270 -22.78 -37.00 4.70
N VAL A 271 -22.74 -37.36 5.96
CA VAL A 271 -23.53 -38.49 6.52
C VAL A 271 -24.96 -38.08 6.85
N ASP A 272 -25.13 -36.98 7.57
CA ASP A 272 -26.41 -36.61 8.15
C ASP A 272 -27.24 -35.64 7.30
N VAL A 273 -26.58 -34.62 6.72
CA VAL A 273 -27.27 -33.55 5.99
C VAL A 273 -27.49 -33.93 4.51
N MET A 274 -26.46 -34.46 3.83
CA MET A 274 -26.61 -34.84 2.41
C MET A 274 -27.54 -36.03 2.22
N HIS A 275 -27.63 -36.94 3.19
CA HIS A 275 -28.60 -38.04 3.20
C HIS A 275 -30.05 -37.56 3.32
N ILE A 276 -30.27 -36.43 4.02
CA ILE A 276 -31.60 -35.83 4.20
C ILE A 276 -31.99 -34.98 2.99
N VAL A 277 -31.05 -34.20 2.44
CA VAL A 277 -31.30 -33.27 1.32
C VAL A 277 -31.30 -34.00 -0.04
N GLY A 278 -30.73 -35.20 -0.11
CA GLY A 278 -30.67 -36.03 -1.33
C GLY A 278 -31.87 -36.97 -1.53
N LYS A 279 -32.84 -36.96 -0.59
CA LYS A 279 -34.15 -37.60 -0.76
C LYS A 279 -35.18 -36.56 -1.22
#